data_39cbd9f3a1e47798bfd5866c37f46dd1
#
_entry.id   39cbd9f3a1e47798bfd5866c37f46dd1
#
_cell.length_a   1.000
_cell.length_b   1.000
_cell.length_c   1.000
_cell.angle_alpha   90.00
_cell.angle_beta   90.00
_cell.angle_gamma   90.00
#
_symmetry.space_group_name_H-M   'P 1'
#
loop_
_entity.id
_entity.type
_entity.pdbx_description
1 polymer ?
#
loop_
_entity_poly.entity_id
_entity_poly.type
_entity_poly.pdbx_seq_one_letter_code
_entity_poly.pdbx_strand_id
1 'polypeptide(L)'
;MQRRSLITAAAASALALALPAANAQVADLSDAINKAGRQRMLSQRMGKAWLAMLLSVEKTSAQLVLDKSITLFDRQLLELKAFAPNPEVLATYTKLDSAWSDYKTLLVGKAPTREAAAALLQQDAKVLALAHQGTQQYEAALAKPVGKLVNVAGRQRMLSQRMAKYYLATTLPVDAATAGMELNKARSEFTAAMQLLKS
;
A
#
# COMPACT_ATOMS: atom_id res chain seq x y z
N MET A 1 -57.38 -54.03 4.11
CA MET A 1 -56.05 -54.08 4.78
C MET A 1 -55.24 -52.85 4.34
N GLN A 2 -55.17 -51.82 5.17
CA GLN A 2 -54.44 -50.58 4.91
C GLN A 2 -53.02 -50.71 5.41
N ARG A 3 -52.02 -50.49 4.54
CA ARG A 3 -50.64 -50.31 4.93
C ARG A 3 -50.28 -48.81 4.89
N ARG A 4 -50.12 -48.26 6.08
CA ARG A 4 -49.64 -46.91 6.29
C ARG A 4 -48.11 -46.88 6.12
N SER A 5 -47.63 -46.17 5.13
CA SER A 5 -46.19 -45.88 4.95
C SER A 5 -45.89 -44.60 5.75
N LEU A 6 -45.08 -44.74 6.78
CA LEU A 6 -44.49 -43.60 7.51
C LEU A 6 -43.28 -43.08 6.76
N ILE A 7 -43.38 -41.88 6.22
CA ILE A 7 -42.23 -41.14 5.66
C ILE A 7 -41.57 -40.35 6.78
N THR A 8 -40.43 -40.83 7.23
CA THR A 8 -39.58 -40.10 8.18
C THR A 8 -38.76 -39.07 7.39
N ALA A 9 -39.12 -37.77 7.51
CA ALA A 9 -38.31 -36.68 6.97
C ALA A 9 -37.16 -36.43 7.93
N ALA A 10 -35.93 -36.78 7.51
CA ALA A 10 -34.69 -36.40 8.19
C ALA A 10 -34.35 -34.94 7.84
N ALA A 11 -34.58 -34.02 8.75
CA ALA A 11 -34.12 -32.64 8.64
C ALA A 11 -32.62 -32.60 8.91
N ALA A 12 -31.82 -32.54 7.85
CA ALA A 12 -30.38 -32.26 7.95
C ALA A 12 -30.18 -30.77 8.23
N SER A 13 -29.98 -30.41 9.50
CA SER A 13 -29.56 -29.07 9.92
C SER A 13 -28.11 -28.85 9.51
N ALA A 14 -27.88 -28.16 8.38
CA ALA A 14 -26.57 -27.67 8.00
C ALA A 14 -26.16 -26.56 8.95
N LEU A 15 -25.36 -26.89 9.97
CA LEU A 15 -24.68 -25.91 10.82
C LEU A 15 -23.58 -25.28 9.99
N ALA A 16 -23.86 -24.16 9.33
CA ALA A 16 -22.86 -23.33 8.69
C ALA A 16 -21.97 -22.73 9.80
N LEU A 17 -20.82 -23.35 10.02
CA LEU A 17 -19.74 -22.75 10.81
C LEU A 17 -19.28 -21.50 10.06
N ALA A 18 -19.84 -20.35 10.41
CA ALA A 18 -19.30 -19.04 10.06
C ALA A 18 -17.94 -18.92 10.75
N LEU A 19 -16.87 -19.33 10.04
CA LEU A 19 -15.51 -18.98 10.44
C LEU A 19 -15.46 -17.46 10.51
N PRO A 20 -15.10 -16.84 11.64
CA PRO A 20 -14.89 -15.41 11.68
C PRO A 20 -13.80 -15.14 10.65
N ALA A 21 -14.11 -14.34 9.62
CA ALA A 21 -13.10 -13.79 8.77
C ALA A 21 -12.11 -13.09 9.73
N ALA A 22 -10.89 -13.62 9.83
CA ALA A 22 -9.83 -13.02 10.62
C ALA A 22 -9.52 -11.68 9.95
N ASN A 23 -10.32 -10.66 10.27
CA ASN A 23 -10.00 -9.29 9.94
C ASN A 23 -8.70 -9.01 10.68
N ALA A 24 -7.62 -8.85 9.92
CA ALA A 24 -6.33 -8.48 10.45
C ALA A 24 -6.41 -7.03 10.94
N GLN A 25 -7.09 -6.83 12.07
CA GLN A 25 -7.19 -5.54 12.74
C GLN A 25 -5.80 -5.04 13.11
N VAL A 26 -5.64 -3.72 13.20
CA VAL A 26 -4.46 -3.11 13.81
C VAL A 26 -4.42 -3.50 15.29
N ALA A 27 -3.35 -4.17 15.70
CA ALA A 27 -3.23 -4.69 17.07
C ALA A 27 -2.91 -3.58 18.08
N ASP A 28 -2.02 -2.67 17.72
CA ASP A 28 -1.55 -1.55 18.54
C ASP A 28 -0.94 -0.44 17.69
N LEU A 29 -0.44 0.63 18.33
CA LEU A 29 0.20 1.74 17.63
C LEU A 29 1.50 1.33 16.90
N SER A 30 2.25 0.35 17.40
CA SER A 30 3.46 -0.14 16.71
C SER A 30 3.11 -0.88 15.43
N ASP A 31 2.05 -1.70 15.44
CA ASP A 31 1.51 -2.33 14.24
C ASP A 31 0.92 -1.29 13.28
N ALA A 32 0.25 -0.25 13.79
CA ALA A 32 -0.23 0.87 12.99
C ALA A 32 0.92 1.56 12.25
N ILE A 33 2.04 1.88 12.91
CA ILE A 33 3.23 2.48 12.30
C ILE A 33 3.80 1.56 11.22
N ASN A 34 3.88 0.26 11.47
CA ASN A 34 4.37 -0.73 10.49
C ASN A 34 3.46 -0.82 9.27
N LYS A 35 2.14 -0.90 9.46
CA LYS A 35 1.15 -0.93 8.36
C LYS A 35 1.15 0.39 7.59
N ALA A 36 1.17 1.53 8.26
CA ALA A 36 1.28 2.85 7.65
C ALA A 36 2.58 3.00 6.84
N GLY A 37 3.70 2.55 7.40
CA GLY A 37 4.97 2.46 6.67
C GLY A 37 4.90 1.55 5.44
N ARG A 38 4.11 0.49 5.50
CA ARG A 38 3.85 -0.41 4.36
C ARG A 38 3.01 0.26 3.28
N GLN A 39 2.06 1.15 3.62
CA GLN A 39 1.31 1.93 2.63
C GLN A 39 2.26 2.77 1.75
N ARG A 40 3.27 3.42 2.34
CA ARG A 40 4.31 4.13 1.58
C ARG A 40 5.05 3.22 0.60
N MET A 41 5.45 2.03 1.06
CA MET A 41 6.15 1.05 0.23
C MET A 41 5.25 0.53 -0.89
N LEU A 42 3.99 0.24 -0.60
CA LEU A 42 3.04 -0.29 -1.57
C LEU A 42 2.75 0.72 -2.69
N SER A 43 2.60 2.03 -2.37
CA SER A 43 2.40 3.06 -3.40
C SER A 43 3.56 3.05 -4.40
N GLN A 44 4.81 3.04 -3.91
CA GLN A 44 5.99 3.03 -4.78
C GLN A 44 6.14 1.71 -5.57
N ARG A 45 5.77 0.59 -4.96
CA ARG A 45 5.78 -0.73 -5.59
C ARG A 45 4.78 -0.83 -6.73
N MET A 46 3.61 -0.22 -6.57
CA MET A 46 2.58 -0.19 -7.62
C MET A 46 3.01 0.67 -8.81
N GLY A 47 3.53 1.88 -8.56
CA GLY A 47 4.08 2.72 -9.62
C GLY A 47 5.25 2.05 -10.35
N LYS A 48 6.16 1.36 -9.62
CA LYS A 48 7.22 0.55 -10.23
C LYS A 48 6.66 -0.55 -11.13
N ALA A 49 5.66 -1.30 -10.66
CA ALA A 49 5.06 -2.40 -11.41
C ALA A 49 4.36 -1.89 -12.68
N TRP A 50 3.64 -0.78 -12.58
CA TRP A 50 3.00 -0.13 -13.72
C TRP A 50 4.01 0.32 -14.78
N LEU A 51 5.14 0.94 -14.36
CA LEU A 51 6.22 1.34 -15.28
C LEU A 51 6.93 0.14 -15.91
N ALA A 52 7.11 -0.96 -15.15
CA ALA A 52 7.66 -2.19 -15.69
C ALA A 52 6.78 -2.77 -16.80
N MET A 53 5.46 -2.75 -16.62
CA MET A 53 4.52 -3.17 -17.67
C MET A 53 4.58 -2.26 -18.89
N LEU A 54 4.67 -0.94 -18.70
CA LEU A 54 4.82 0.05 -19.76
C LEU A 54 6.06 -0.24 -20.62
N LEU A 55 7.17 -0.55 -19.95
CA LEU A 55 8.47 -0.81 -20.58
C LEU A 55 8.64 -2.26 -21.07
N SER A 56 7.61 -3.08 -20.95
CA SER A 56 7.63 -4.50 -21.30
C SER A 56 8.63 -5.35 -20.51
N VAL A 57 8.94 -4.93 -19.28
CA VAL A 57 9.81 -5.65 -18.35
C VAL A 57 8.98 -6.58 -17.49
N GLU A 58 9.15 -7.90 -17.64
CA GLU A 58 8.51 -8.93 -16.82
C GLU A 58 6.98 -8.70 -16.62
N LYS A 59 6.25 -8.40 -17.69
CA LYS A 59 4.84 -7.94 -17.65
C LYS A 59 3.95 -8.80 -16.75
N THR A 60 4.04 -10.12 -16.86
CA THR A 60 3.20 -11.03 -16.07
C THR A 60 3.50 -10.94 -14.58
N SER A 61 4.78 -10.91 -14.22
CA SER A 61 5.21 -10.74 -12.83
C SER A 61 4.84 -9.36 -12.30
N ALA A 62 4.99 -8.31 -13.13
CA ALA A 62 4.63 -6.94 -12.77
C ALA A 62 3.11 -6.80 -12.53
N GLN A 63 2.26 -7.38 -13.38
CA GLN A 63 0.81 -7.39 -13.17
C GLN A 63 0.44 -8.08 -11.86
N LEU A 64 1.00 -9.25 -11.58
CA LEU A 64 0.74 -9.98 -10.34
C LEU A 64 1.17 -9.17 -9.10
N VAL A 65 2.30 -8.47 -9.19
CA VAL A 65 2.79 -7.57 -8.11
C VAL A 65 1.85 -6.40 -7.93
N LEU A 66 1.33 -5.81 -9.00
CA LEU A 66 0.38 -4.71 -8.95
C LEU A 66 -0.90 -5.14 -8.24
N ASP A 67 -1.53 -6.24 -8.68
CA ASP A 67 -2.81 -6.72 -8.16
C ASP A 67 -2.73 -7.06 -6.65
N LYS A 68 -1.67 -7.80 -6.25
CA LYS A 68 -1.44 -8.11 -4.83
C LYS A 68 -1.19 -6.86 -3.99
N SER A 69 -0.53 -5.85 -4.57
CA SER A 69 -0.22 -4.61 -3.86
C SER A 69 -1.47 -3.74 -3.68
N ILE A 70 -2.35 -3.68 -4.68
CA ILE A 70 -3.65 -2.99 -4.61
C ILE A 70 -4.51 -3.63 -3.50
N THR A 71 -4.70 -4.95 -3.55
CA THR A 71 -5.51 -5.68 -2.57
C THR A 71 -5.01 -5.43 -1.13
N LEU A 72 -3.70 -5.45 -0.93
CA LEU A 72 -3.11 -5.23 0.39
C LEU A 72 -3.23 -3.76 0.83
N PHE A 73 -3.09 -2.82 -0.10
CA PHE A 73 -3.26 -1.40 0.17
C PHE A 73 -4.70 -1.08 0.60
N ASP A 74 -5.69 -1.54 -0.17
CA ASP A 74 -7.12 -1.38 0.13
C ASP A 74 -7.44 -1.85 1.55
N ARG A 75 -7.06 -3.09 1.86
CA ARG A 75 -7.32 -3.67 3.18
C ARG A 75 -6.69 -2.85 4.31
N GLN A 76 -5.39 -2.54 4.20
CA GLN A 76 -4.68 -1.82 5.25
C GLN A 76 -5.12 -0.37 5.39
N LEU A 77 -5.58 0.27 4.32
CA LEU A 77 -6.15 1.61 4.38
C LEU A 77 -7.40 1.64 5.27
N LEU A 78 -8.31 0.67 5.10
CA LEU A 78 -9.50 0.54 5.93
C LEU A 78 -9.14 0.24 7.40
N GLU A 79 -8.21 -0.69 7.64
CA GLU A 79 -7.75 -1.04 8.98
C GLU A 79 -7.16 0.18 9.72
N LEU A 80 -6.29 0.93 9.06
CA LEU A 80 -5.65 2.13 9.63
C LEU A 80 -6.66 3.26 9.86
N LYS A 81 -7.57 3.50 8.92
CA LYS A 81 -8.62 4.50 9.07
C LYS A 81 -9.53 4.19 10.26
N ALA A 82 -9.90 2.92 10.44
CA ALA A 82 -10.73 2.48 11.57
C ALA A 82 -10.00 2.56 12.92
N PHE A 83 -8.68 2.38 12.94
CA PHE A 83 -7.84 2.43 14.14
C PHE A 83 -7.39 3.86 14.52
N ALA A 84 -7.70 4.88 13.72
CA ALA A 84 -7.20 6.23 13.93
C ALA A 84 -7.38 6.70 15.39
N PRO A 85 -6.28 7.01 16.11
CA PRO A 85 -6.31 7.30 17.56
C PRO A 85 -6.90 8.69 17.87
N ASN A 86 -6.98 9.56 16.88
CA ASN A 86 -7.49 10.92 17.04
C ASN A 86 -8.05 11.48 15.70
N PRO A 87 -8.80 12.59 15.74
CA PRO A 87 -9.41 13.19 14.54
C PRO A 87 -8.41 13.63 13.48
N GLU A 88 -7.18 14.03 13.86
CA GLU A 88 -6.15 14.46 12.93
C GLU A 88 -5.68 13.30 12.04
N VAL A 89 -5.40 12.14 12.64
CA VAL A 89 -5.06 10.93 11.90
C VAL A 89 -6.21 10.52 10.99
N LEU A 90 -7.44 10.53 11.50
CA LEU A 90 -8.63 10.19 10.71
C LEU A 90 -8.78 11.11 9.48
N ALA A 91 -8.57 12.40 9.66
CA ALA A 91 -8.64 13.39 8.56
C ALA A 91 -7.55 13.11 7.49
N THR A 92 -6.33 12.77 7.90
CA THR A 92 -5.26 12.40 6.99
C THR A 92 -5.60 11.14 6.19
N TYR A 93 -6.13 10.10 6.86
CA TYR A 93 -6.53 8.87 6.18
C TYR A 93 -7.76 9.04 5.29
N THR A 94 -8.64 9.98 5.60
CA THR A 94 -9.76 10.34 4.70
C THR A 94 -9.26 11.01 3.42
N LYS A 95 -8.26 11.91 3.52
CA LYS A 95 -7.59 12.49 2.35
C LYS A 95 -6.82 11.45 1.55
N LEU A 96 -6.15 10.52 2.24
CA LEU A 96 -5.42 9.42 1.61
C LEU A 96 -6.36 8.49 0.84
N ASP A 97 -7.54 8.20 1.36
CA ASP A 97 -8.58 7.39 0.73
C ASP A 97 -9.03 8.01 -0.61
N SER A 98 -9.30 9.33 -0.62
CA SER A 98 -9.61 10.06 -1.85
C SER A 98 -8.45 10.03 -2.87
N ALA A 99 -7.23 10.35 -2.42
CA ALA A 99 -6.05 10.34 -3.29
C ALA A 99 -5.74 8.92 -3.81
N TRP A 100 -6.00 7.90 -3.01
CA TRP A 100 -5.87 6.50 -3.40
C TRP A 100 -6.88 6.11 -4.48
N SER A 101 -8.13 6.53 -4.36
CA SER A 101 -9.16 6.27 -5.39
C SER A 101 -8.72 6.79 -6.76
N ASP A 102 -8.22 8.04 -6.82
CA ASP A 102 -7.70 8.63 -8.05
C ASP A 102 -6.49 7.83 -8.59
N TYR A 103 -5.55 7.47 -7.71
CA TYR A 103 -4.36 6.71 -8.10
C TYR A 103 -4.71 5.30 -8.59
N LYS A 104 -5.63 4.62 -7.92
CA LYS A 104 -6.12 3.30 -8.31
C LYS A 104 -6.75 3.31 -9.72
N THR A 105 -7.50 4.36 -10.04
CA THR A 105 -8.07 4.55 -11.38
C THR A 105 -6.99 4.61 -12.46
N LEU A 106 -5.86 5.29 -12.20
CA LEU A 106 -4.74 5.34 -13.14
C LEU A 106 -4.00 3.99 -13.25
N LEU A 107 -3.92 3.25 -12.13
CA LEU A 107 -3.23 1.95 -12.09
C LEU A 107 -3.95 0.85 -12.87
N VAL A 108 -5.30 0.83 -12.83
CA VAL A 108 -6.11 -0.29 -13.36
C VAL A 108 -7.06 0.11 -14.48
N GLY A 109 -7.29 1.41 -14.69
CA GLY A 109 -8.34 1.89 -15.60
C GLY A 109 -8.05 1.63 -17.09
N LYS A 110 -6.77 1.66 -17.48
CA LYS A 110 -6.29 1.45 -18.86
C LYS A 110 -4.92 0.80 -18.88
N ALA A 111 -4.56 0.18 -20.00
CA ALA A 111 -3.20 -0.30 -20.22
C ALA A 111 -2.19 0.84 -20.07
N PRO A 112 -0.99 0.59 -19.50
CA PRO A 112 0.04 1.61 -19.34
C PRO A 112 0.45 2.24 -20.68
N THR A 113 0.45 3.58 -20.73
CA THR A 113 0.94 4.37 -21.87
C THR A 113 1.96 5.41 -21.42
N ARG A 114 2.80 5.88 -22.34
CA ARG A 114 3.81 6.91 -22.03
C ARG A 114 3.18 8.24 -21.62
N GLU A 115 2.06 8.58 -22.25
CA GLU A 115 1.31 9.81 -21.99
C GLU A 115 0.69 9.82 -20.59
N ALA A 116 0.28 8.65 -20.07
CA ALA A 116 -0.28 8.51 -18.75
C ALA A 116 0.79 8.51 -17.63
N ALA A 117 2.07 8.31 -17.96
CA ALA A 117 3.14 8.15 -16.98
C ALA A 117 3.31 9.38 -16.08
N ALA A 118 3.24 10.59 -16.65
CA ALA A 118 3.36 11.84 -15.87
C ALA A 118 2.24 11.98 -14.83
N ALA A 119 0.99 11.76 -15.23
CA ALA A 119 -0.16 11.81 -14.34
C ALA A 119 -0.07 10.72 -13.24
N LEU A 120 0.37 9.51 -13.60
CA LEU A 120 0.59 8.43 -12.64
C LEU A 120 1.64 8.82 -11.58
N LEU A 121 2.79 9.35 -12.01
CA LEU A 121 3.88 9.73 -11.09
C LEU A 121 3.47 10.90 -10.19
N GLN A 122 2.70 11.85 -10.69
CA GLN A 122 2.16 12.94 -9.89
C GLN A 122 1.19 12.44 -8.81
N GLN A 123 0.27 11.55 -9.16
CA GLN A 123 -0.69 11.00 -8.21
C GLN A 123 -0.02 10.06 -7.19
N ASP A 124 0.98 9.27 -7.63
CA ASP A 124 1.84 8.47 -6.76
C ASP A 124 2.53 9.33 -5.68
N ALA A 125 3.08 10.49 -6.06
CA ALA A 125 3.72 11.41 -5.12
C ALA A 125 2.73 11.94 -4.07
N LYS A 126 1.50 12.24 -4.47
CA LYS A 126 0.43 12.70 -3.55
C LYS A 126 0.04 11.60 -2.55
N VAL A 127 -0.16 10.37 -3.02
CA VAL A 127 -0.46 9.21 -2.16
C VAL A 127 0.70 8.95 -1.19
N LEU A 128 1.95 9.00 -1.66
CA LEU A 128 3.13 8.82 -0.81
C LEU A 128 3.21 9.90 0.27
N ALA A 129 2.96 11.17 -0.06
CA ALA A 129 3.01 12.28 0.91
C ALA A 129 1.99 12.09 2.04
N LEU A 130 0.75 11.74 1.71
CA LEU A 130 -0.31 11.49 2.69
C LEU A 130 -0.04 10.24 3.54
N ALA A 131 0.44 9.15 2.93
CA ALA A 131 0.84 7.95 3.66
C ALA A 131 2.03 8.22 4.60
N HIS A 132 2.96 9.09 4.20
CA HIS A 132 4.07 9.52 5.05
C HIS A 132 3.58 10.35 6.24
N GLN A 133 2.71 11.32 6.01
CA GLN A 133 2.08 12.12 7.07
C GLN A 133 1.37 11.22 8.08
N GLY A 134 0.53 10.29 7.62
CA GLY A 134 -0.16 9.35 8.49
C GLY A 134 0.79 8.48 9.32
N THR A 135 1.91 8.02 8.72
CA THR A 135 2.93 7.26 9.47
C THR A 135 3.58 8.09 10.59
N GLN A 136 3.90 9.36 10.31
CA GLN A 136 4.47 10.27 11.32
C GLN A 136 3.47 10.57 12.45
N GLN A 137 2.20 10.72 12.13
CA GLN A 137 1.14 10.95 13.12
C GLN A 137 0.94 9.73 14.05
N TYR A 138 1.00 8.49 13.52
CA TYR A 138 0.99 7.29 14.36
C TYR A 138 2.25 7.18 15.23
N GLU A 139 3.43 7.54 14.68
CA GLU A 139 4.67 7.59 15.48
C GLU A 139 4.56 8.60 16.62
N ALA A 140 4.03 9.79 16.35
CA ALA A 140 3.79 10.82 17.36
C ALA A 140 2.77 10.36 18.43
N ALA A 141 1.71 9.66 18.02
CA ALA A 141 0.72 9.11 18.94
C ALA A 141 1.31 8.01 19.85
N LEU A 142 2.26 7.21 19.37
CA LEU A 142 2.95 6.22 20.19
C LEU A 142 3.89 6.85 21.22
N ALA A 143 4.53 7.98 20.87
CA ALA A 143 5.44 8.76 21.73
C ALA A 143 6.56 7.94 22.40
N LYS A 144 7.05 6.88 21.74
CA LYS A 144 8.12 5.99 22.23
C LYS A 144 9.27 5.87 21.22
N PRO A 145 10.53 5.75 21.64
CA PRO A 145 11.69 5.63 20.75
C PRO A 145 11.56 4.50 19.71
N VAL A 146 10.95 3.37 20.09
CA VAL A 146 10.71 2.23 19.20
C VAL A 146 9.85 2.61 17.98
N GLY A 147 8.93 3.54 18.12
CA GLY A 147 8.11 4.03 17.00
C GLY A 147 8.96 4.64 15.89
N LYS A 148 9.96 5.46 16.27
CA LYS A 148 10.92 6.04 15.33
C LYS A 148 11.73 4.97 14.60
N LEU A 149 12.21 3.95 15.30
CA LEU A 149 12.98 2.84 14.68
C LEU A 149 12.12 2.06 13.69
N VAL A 150 10.88 1.73 14.05
CA VAL A 150 9.92 1.05 13.15
C VAL A 150 9.63 1.91 11.92
N ASN A 151 9.44 3.22 12.07
CA ASN A 151 9.22 4.14 10.96
C ASN A 151 10.44 4.21 10.03
N VAL A 152 11.66 4.35 10.57
CA VAL A 152 12.90 4.42 9.78
C VAL A 152 13.14 3.10 9.04
N ALA A 153 12.99 1.95 9.70
CA ALA A 153 13.10 0.66 9.04
C ALA A 153 12.05 0.45 7.93
N GLY A 154 10.81 0.89 8.19
CA GLY A 154 9.74 0.90 7.19
C GLY A 154 10.07 1.80 5.98
N ARG A 155 10.76 2.93 6.22
CA ARG A 155 11.19 3.85 5.17
C ARG A 155 12.22 3.22 4.22
N GLN A 156 13.10 2.34 4.70
CA GLN A 156 14.04 1.61 3.84
C GLN A 156 13.33 0.77 2.78
N ARG A 157 12.27 0.07 3.18
CA ARG A 157 11.45 -0.71 2.22
C ARG A 157 10.80 0.18 1.15
N MET A 158 10.33 1.36 1.53
CA MET A 158 9.76 2.33 0.61
C MET A 158 10.82 2.89 -0.33
N LEU A 159 11.97 3.31 0.19
CA LEU A 159 13.05 3.91 -0.60
C LEU A 159 13.62 2.94 -1.63
N SER A 160 13.75 1.64 -1.31
CA SER A 160 14.17 0.62 -2.28
C SER A 160 13.20 0.52 -3.47
N GLN A 161 11.88 0.54 -3.23
CA GLN A 161 10.89 0.54 -4.31
C GLN A 161 10.90 1.86 -5.10
N ARG A 162 11.09 2.99 -4.40
CA ARG A 162 11.17 4.33 -5.02
C ARG A 162 12.36 4.45 -5.96
N MET A 163 13.53 3.98 -5.53
CA MET A 163 14.73 3.96 -6.40
C MET A 163 14.48 3.15 -7.67
N ALA A 164 13.96 1.93 -7.55
CA ALA A 164 13.66 1.10 -8.71
C ALA A 164 12.58 1.71 -9.62
N LYS A 165 11.55 2.35 -9.04
CA LYS A 165 10.53 3.08 -9.79
C LYS A 165 11.12 4.20 -10.62
N TYR A 166 11.93 5.06 -10.00
CA TYR A 166 12.52 6.20 -10.71
C TYR A 166 13.63 5.79 -11.66
N TYR A 167 14.36 4.69 -11.40
CA TYR A 167 15.26 4.12 -12.39
C TYR A 167 14.52 3.75 -13.69
N LEU A 168 13.36 3.10 -13.60
CA LEU A 168 12.52 2.84 -14.77
C LEU A 168 12.01 4.14 -15.42
N ALA A 169 11.62 5.13 -14.61
CA ALA A 169 11.12 6.40 -15.13
C ALA A 169 12.20 7.20 -15.90
N THR A 170 13.50 7.08 -15.57
CA THR A 170 14.58 7.76 -16.32
C THR A 170 14.69 7.29 -17.77
N THR A 171 14.14 6.13 -18.10
CA THR A 171 14.14 5.61 -19.50
C THR A 171 12.97 6.18 -20.33
N LEU A 172 12.06 6.94 -19.71
CA LEU A 172 10.96 7.58 -20.41
C LEU A 172 11.37 8.98 -20.87
N PRO A 173 10.99 9.41 -22.08
CA PRO A 173 11.30 10.76 -22.58
C PRO A 173 10.60 11.87 -21.79
N VAL A 174 9.55 11.54 -21.06
CA VAL A 174 8.77 12.47 -20.26
C VAL A 174 9.44 12.61 -18.89
N ASP A 175 10.04 13.79 -18.65
CA ASP A 175 10.57 14.18 -17.33
C ASP A 175 11.71 13.31 -16.78
N ALA A 176 12.59 12.82 -17.67
CA ALA A 176 13.76 12.02 -17.29
C ALA A 176 14.70 12.75 -16.29
N ALA A 177 14.81 14.06 -16.38
CA ALA A 177 15.61 14.87 -15.46
C ALA A 177 15.05 14.83 -14.03
N THR A 178 13.76 15.06 -13.86
CA THR A 178 13.08 14.95 -12.56
C THR A 178 13.16 13.54 -12.01
N ALA A 179 12.98 12.51 -12.85
CA ALA A 179 13.14 11.12 -12.44
C ALA A 179 14.58 10.83 -11.93
N GLY A 180 15.59 11.37 -12.57
CA GLY A 180 17.00 11.27 -12.14
C GLY A 180 17.24 11.96 -10.79
N MET A 181 16.70 13.16 -10.59
CA MET A 181 16.79 13.86 -9.30
C MET A 181 16.12 13.08 -8.18
N GLU A 182 14.92 12.56 -8.42
CA GLU A 182 14.16 11.78 -7.44
C GLU A 182 14.85 10.44 -7.09
N LEU A 183 15.50 9.80 -8.07
CA LEU A 183 16.33 8.61 -7.86
C LEU A 183 17.51 8.92 -6.94
N ASN A 184 18.25 10.00 -7.21
CA ASN A 184 19.40 10.41 -6.41
C ASN A 184 18.97 10.82 -4.98
N LYS A 185 17.87 11.53 -4.85
CA LYS A 185 17.29 11.88 -3.54
C LYS A 185 16.93 10.61 -2.74
N ALA A 186 16.24 9.66 -3.36
CA ALA A 186 15.88 8.40 -2.69
C ALA A 186 17.13 7.61 -2.26
N ARG A 187 18.19 7.60 -3.06
CA ARG A 187 19.47 6.96 -2.72
C ARG A 187 20.16 7.63 -1.53
N SER A 188 20.23 8.95 -1.50
CA SER A 188 20.81 9.71 -0.38
C SER A 188 20.03 9.48 0.92
N GLU A 189 18.70 9.54 0.86
CA GLU A 189 17.84 9.25 2.01
C GLU A 189 17.99 7.81 2.51
N PHE A 190 18.13 6.84 1.60
CA PHE A 190 18.37 5.44 1.95
C PHE A 190 19.69 5.27 2.72
N THR A 191 20.76 5.88 2.22
CA THR A 191 22.08 5.81 2.87
C THR A 191 22.07 6.46 4.26
N ALA A 192 21.48 7.65 4.39
CA ALA A 192 21.37 8.33 5.68
C ALA A 192 20.56 7.54 6.71
N ALA A 193 19.43 6.95 6.29
CA ALA A 193 18.61 6.13 7.17
C ALA A 193 19.29 4.80 7.57
N MET A 194 20.13 4.22 6.68
CA MET A 194 20.95 3.04 7.03
C MET A 194 22.01 3.36 8.09
N GLN A 195 22.60 4.54 8.06
CA GLN A 195 23.55 4.98 9.11
C GLN A 195 22.84 5.12 10.46
N LEU A 196 21.65 5.73 10.48
CA LEU A 196 20.86 5.87 11.69
C LEU A 196 20.44 4.51 12.31
N LEU A 197 20.20 3.49 11.49
CA LEU A 197 19.84 2.16 11.99
C LEU A 197 21.02 1.33 12.50
N LYS A 198 22.27 1.76 12.23
CA LYS A 198 23.50 1.11 12.72
C LYS A 198 24.04 1.73 13.99
N SER A 199 23.63 2.97 14.33
CA SER A 199 23.98 3.68 15.57
C SER A 199 23.08 3.25 16.71
#